data_9465bdfab1df151e40106efd3e3cff48
#
_entry.id   9465bdfab1df151e40106efd3e3cff48
#
_cell.length_a   1.000
_cell.length_b   1.000
_cell.length_c   1.000
_cell.angle_alpha   90.00
_cell.angle_beta   90.00
_cell.angle_gamma   90.00
#
_symmetry.space_group_name_H-M   'P 1'
#
loop_
_entity.id
_entity.type
_entity.pdbx_description
1 polymer ?
#
loop_
_entity_poly.entity_id
_entity_poly.type
_entity_poly.pdbx_seq_one_letter_code
_entity_poly.pdbx_strand_id
1 'polypeptide(L)'
;MIAITFALPAESQEFLRSLGNKSCGHRNGIRIIRGKVDDRTIEVFHTGVGKNVCWERVGKFLQDQHFDYLISAGFAGALNDQLQLGDLLLAKNFSTIRLEENFSLSSLQIHMADLLTVPALIDSREERNKLALMSGAVAVDMETEFIARACAAHGIPVLSLRVISDTPKELFPAPANILFDIEREQTRMPKLAAYLVAHPHRIPRLVQFARRIAHARKILADALVGLVRGYSCAGSM
;
A
#
# COMPACT_ATOMS: atom_id res chain seq x y z
N MET A 1 17.87 3.40 9.87
CA MET A 1 17.46 2.48 8.79
C MET A 1 15.95 2.55 8.63
N ILE A 2 15.44 2.59 7.41
CA ILE A 2 14.01 2.75 7.11
C ILE A 2 13.41 1.39 6.73
N ALA A 3 12.26 1.04 7.30
CA ALA A 3 11.45 -0.10 6.87
C ALA A 3 10.35 0.37 5.91
N ILE A 4 10.09 -0.37 4.84
CA ILE A 4 8.94 -0.14 3.96
C ILE A 4 8.20 -1.45 3.77
N THR A 5 6.89 -1.43 3.93
CA THR A 5 6.07 -2.61 3.72
C THR A 5 4.98 -2.38 2.67
N PHE A 6 4.66 -3.45 1.96
CA PHE A 6 3.55 -3.56 1.03
C PHE A 6 2.76 -4.82 1.37
N ALA A 7 1.48 -4.88 1.00
CA ALA A 7 0.72 -6.09 1.16
C ALA A 7 1.20 -7.18 0.18
N LEU A 8 1.37 -6.85 -1.08
CA LEU A 8 1.69 -7.80 -2.14
C LEU A 8 3.00 -7.44 -2.89
N PRO A 9 3.75 -8.45 -3.38
CA PRO A 9 4.91 -8.21 -4.24
C PRO A 9 4.60 -7.39 -5.51
N ALA A 10 3.38 -7.51 -6.02
CA ALA A 10 2.93 -6.74 -7.18
C ALA A 10 2.90 -5.22 -6.92
N GLU A 11 2.66 -4.77 -5.70
CA GLU A 11 2.62 -3.35 -5.34
C GLU A 11 4.01 -2.72 -5.28
N SER A 12 4.99 -3.47 -4.76
CA SER A 12 6.36 -3.01 -4.55
C SER A 12 7.23 -2.98 -5.80
N GLN A 13 6.77 -3.58 -6.90
CA GLN A 13 7.59 -3.89 -8.07
C GLN A 13 8.34 -2.68 -8.63
N GLU A 14 7.67 -1.53 -8.81
CA GLU A 14 8.30 -0.32 -9.36
C GLU A 14 9.28 0.31 -8.34
N PHE A 15 8.89 0.36 -7.07
CA PHE A 15 9.77 0.86 -6.03
C PHE A 15 11.04 0.00 -5.88
N LEU A 16 10.90 -1.32 -5.94
CA LEU A 16 12.07 -2.21 -5.90
C LEU A 16 13.01 -2.02 -7.09
N ARG A 17 12.52 -1.55 -8.25
CA ARG A 17 13.37 -1.23 -9.39
C ARG A 17 14.24 0.01 -9.16
N SER A 18 13.76 0.97 -8.36
CA SER A 18 14.50 2.19 -8.04
C SER A 18 15.58 1.99 -6.97
N LEU A 19 15.59 0.86 -6.25
CA LEU A 19 16.60 0.57 -5.24
C LEU A 19 17.94 0.21 -5.88
N GLY A 20 19.02 0.84 -5.40
CA GLY A 20 20.40 0.44 -5.67
C GLY A 20 20.89 -0.66 -4.71
N ASN A 21 21.94 -1.39 -5.10
CA ASN A 21 22.66 -2.37 -4.27
C ASN A 21 21.73 -3.39 -3.57
N LYS A 22 20.84 -3.99 -4.35
CA LYS A 22 19.83 -4.92 -3.81
C LYS A 22 20.43 -6.24 -3.36
N SER A 23 19.97 -6.69 -2.19
CA SER A 23 20.21 -8.04 -1.67
C SER A 23 18.92 -8.61 -1.09
N CYS A 24 18.80 -9.93 -1.10
CA CYS A 24 17.67 -10.63 -0.50
C CYS A 24 18.15 -11.49 0.66
N GLY A 25 17.37 -11.52 1.72
CA GLY A 25 17.63 -12.34 2.90
C GLY A 25 16.35 -12.77 3.57
N HIS A 26 16.48 -13.47 4.69
CA HIS A 26 15.37 -13.86 5.55
C HIS A 26 15.70 -13.52 6.99
N ARG A 27 14.68 -13.08 7.73
CA ARG A 27 14.74 -12.85 9.18
C ARG A 27 13.42 -13.29 9.80
N ASN A 28 13.49 -14.14 10.81
CA ASN A 28 12.31 -14.71 11.49
C ASN A 28 11.29 -15.34 10.53
N GLY A 29 11.78 -15.98 9.44
CA GLY A 29 10.94 -16.58 8.41
C GLY A 29 10.35 -15.57 7.39
N ILE A 30 10.61 -14.28 7.54
CA ILE A 30 10.16 -13.23 6.63
C ILE A 30 11.23 -12.93 5.59
N ARG A 31 10.86 -12.97 4.31
CA ARG A 31 11.73 -12.54 3.22
C ARG A 31 11.91 -11.03 3.26
N ILE A 32 13.15 -10.57 3.25
CA ILE A 32 13.53 -9.16 3.27
C ILE A 32 14.31 -8.84 2.01
N ILE A 33 14.00 -7.71 1.40
CA ILE A 33 14.75 -7.12 0.31
C ILE A 33 15.41 -5.86 0.86
N ARG A 34 16.74 -5.87 0.93
CA ARG A 34 17.53 -4.71 1.35
C ARG A 34 18.07 -3.99 0.14
N GLY A 35 18.06 -2.66 0.16
CA GLY A 35 18.60 -1.83 -0.89
C GLY A 35 18.86 -0.41 -0.40
N LYS A 36 19.23 0.47 -1.33
CA LYS A 36 19.47 1.89 -1.03
C LYS A 36 18.69 2.80 -1.96
N VAL A 37 18.22 3.92 -1.39
CA VAL A 37 17.84 5.11 -2.12
C VAL A 37 18.86 6.18 -1.72
N ASP A 38 19.72 6.59 -2.66
CA ASP A 38 20.91 7.38 -2.40
C ASP A 38 21.77 6.70 -1.28
N ASP A 39 22.07 7.37 -0.17
CA ASP A 39 22.84 6.82 0.94
C ASP A 39 22.00 6.13 2.02
N ARG A 40 20.68 6.16 1.89
CA ARG A 40 19.77 5.61 2.92
C ARG A 40 19.51 4.14 2.70
N THR A 41 19.80 3.34 3.71
CA THR A 41 19.50 1.91 3.71
C THR A 41 18.02 1.67 4.01
N ILE A 42 17.41 0.83 3.17
CA ILE A 42 15.99 0.49 3.22
C ILE A 42 15.86 -1.03 3.31
N GLU A 43 14.96 -1.50 4.16
CA GLU A 43 14.47 -2.87 4.16
C GLU A 43 13.02 -2.91 3.71
N VAL A 44 12.73 -3.74 2.72
CA VAL A 44 11.37 -3.95 2.19
C VAL A 44 10.94 -5.36 2.50
N PHE A 45 9.70 -5.51 2.98
CA PHE A 45 9.06 -6.81 3.16
C PHE A 45 7.58 -6.75 2.76
N HIS A 46 6.93 -7.94 2.63
CA HIS A 46 5.53 -8.05 2.28
C HIS A 46 4.74 -8.64 3.44
N THR A 47 3.67 -7.93 3.82
CA THR A 47 2.82 -8.36 4.95
C THR A 47 1.89 -9.50 4.59
N GLY A 48 1.60 -9.71 3.29
CA GLY A 48 0.45 -10.49 2.86
C GLY A 48 -0.86 -9.75 3.08
N VAL A 49 -1.95 -10.36 2.67
CA VAL A 49 -3.29 -9.78 2.72
C VAL A 49 -4.08 -10.36 3.90
N GLY A 50 -4.79 -9.48 4.60
CA GLY A 50 -5.70 -9.83 5.69
C GLY A 50 -5.06 -9.81 7.08
N LYS A 51 -5.94 -9.66 8.08
CA LYS A 51 -5.61 -9.35 9.47
C LYS A 51 -4.54 -10.26 10.08
N ASN A 52 -4.76 -11.57 10.06
CA ASN A 52 -3.93 -12.51 10.81
C ASN A 52 -2.53 -12.62 10.22
N VAL A 53 -2.44 -12.74 8.89
CA VAL A 53 -1.17 -12.85 8.17
C VAL A 53 -0.36 -11.57 8.32
N CYS A 54 -1.01 -10.42 8.12
CA CYS A 54 -0.38 -9.11 8.27
C CYS A 54 0.17 -8.91 9.68
N TRP A 55 -0.64 -9.15 10.73
CA TRP A 55 -0.23 -8.99 12.11
C TRP A 55 0.97 -9.87 12.47
N GLU A 56 0.92 -11.16 12.12
CA GLU A 56 2.00 -12.10 12.39
C GLU A 56 3.30 -11.70 11.69
N ARG A 57 3.23 -11.38 10.40
CA ARG A 57 4.42 -11.03 9.60
C ARG A 57 5.05 -9.72 10.05
N VAL A 58 4.25 -8.70 10.35
CA VAL A 58 4.77 -7.42 10.83
C VAL A 58 5.42 -7.61 12.20
N GLY A 59 4.79 -8.32 13.14
CA GLY A 59 5.38 -8.62 14.44
C GLY A 59 6.72 -9.35 14.33
N LYS A 60 6.79 -10.42 13.53
CA LYS A 60 8.04 -11.16 13.27
C LYS A 60 9.13 -10.30 12.61
N PHE A 61 8.75 -9.40 11.70
CA PHE A 61 9.69 -8.50 11.04
C PHE A 61 10.28 -7.47 12.00
N LEU A 62 9.45 -6.90 12.88
CA LEU A 62 9.85 -5.85 13.82
C LEU A 62 10.56 -6.38 15.07
N GLN A 63 10.42 -7.68 15.36
CA GLN A 63 11.00 -8.31 16.55
C GLN A 63 12.51 -8.07 16.61
N ASP A 64 12.99 -7.53 17.76
CA ASP A 64 14.39 -7.23 18.05
C ASP A 64 15.07 -6.31 17.01
N GLN A 65 14.29 -5.45 16.35
CA GLN A 65 14.79 -4.51 15.36
C GLN A 65 14.55 -3.07 15.77
N HIS A 66 15.48 -2.20 15.35
CA HIS A 66 15.38 -0.76 15.50
C HIS A 66 15.32 -0.11 14.13
N PHE A 67 14.16 0.46 13.79
CA PHE A 67 13.97 1.27 12.61
C PHE A 67 13.71 2.71 13.03
N ASP A 68 14.24 3.67 12.27
CA ASP A 68 13.95 5.09 12.48
C ASP A 68 12.45 5.33 12.31
N TYR A 69 11.87 4.66 11.31
CA TYR A 69 10.43 4.60 11.06
C TYR A 69 10.10 3.50 10.04
N LEU A 70 8.80 3.20 9.95
CA LEU A 70 8.24 2.31 8.95
C LEU A 70 7.27 3.09 8.04
N ILE A 71 7.39 2.90 6.71
CA ILE A 71 6.39 3.35 5.75
C ILE A 71 5.50 2.17 5.37
N SER A 72 4.23 2.22 5.71
CA SER A 72 3.20 1.34 5.19
C SER A 72 2.74 1.87 3.84
N ALA A 73 3.09 1.19 2.75
CA ALA A 73 2.78 1.61 1.39
C ALA A 73 1.90 0.59 0.67
N GLY A 74 1.01 1.03 -0.19
CA GLY A 74 0.14 0.13 -0.95
C GLY A 74 -1.00 0.86 -1.67
N PHE A 75 -1.96 0.08 -2.13
CA PHE A 75 -3.17 0.58 -2.78
C PHE A 75 -4.30 0.80 -1.79
N ALA A 76 -5.23 1.70 -2.16
CA ALA A 76 -6.50 1.88 -1.48
C ALA A 76 -7.62 2.15 -2.49
N GLY A 77 -8.83 1.77 -2.14
CA GLY A 77 -10.04 2.13 -2.88
C GLY A 77 -10.63 3.44 -2.34
N ALA A 78 -11.01 4.37 -3.20
CA ALA A 78 -11.75 5.54 -2.77
C ALA A 78 -13.16 5.16 -2.31
N LEU A 79 -13.62 5.73 -1.20
CA LEU A 79 -14.97 5.50 -0.68
C LEU A 79 -16.00 6.45 -1.29
N ASN A 80 -15.56 7.60 -1.76
CA ASN A 80 -16.40 8.63 -2.38
C ASN A 80 -15.70 9.28 -3.58
N ASP A 81 -16.32 10.29 -4.17
CA ASP A 81 -15.82 10.98 -5.36
C ASP A 81 -14.79 12.09 -5.07
N GLN A 82 -14.31 12.21 -3.82
CA GLN A 82 -13.28 13.21 -3.43
C GLN A 82 -11.88 12.84 -3.93
N LEU A 83 -11.62 11.55 -4.10
CA LEU A 83 -10.34 11.06 -4.58
C LEU A 83 -10.49 10.42 -5.97
N GLN A 84 -9.47 10.60 -6.79
CA GLN A 84 -9.39 10.07 -8.15
C GLN A 84 -8.33 8.97 -8.24
N LEU A 85 -8.36 8.22 -9.34
CA LEU A 85 -7.33 7.21 -9.63
C LEU A 85 -5.94 7.86 -9.70
N GLY A 86 -5.00 7.28 -8.97
CA GLY A 86 -3.63 7.78 -8.90
C GLY A 86 -3.40 8.85 -7.84
N ASP A 87 -4.44 9.38 -7.18
CA ASP A 87 -4.24 10.29 -6.07
C ASP A 87 -3.47 9.60 -4.94
N LEU A 88 -2.58 10.35 -4.31
CA LEU A 88 -1.84 9.91 -3.12
C LEU A 88 -2.59 10.33 -1.87
N LEU A 89 -2.73 9.40 -0.94
CA LEU A 89 -3.35 9.60 0.37
C LEU A 89 -2.35 9.29 1.48
N LEU A 90 -2.11 10.26 2.36
CA LEU A 90 -1.50 10.03 3.65
C LEU A 90 -2.61 9.81 4.67
N ALA A 91 -2.66 8.61 5.24
CA ALA A 91 -3.66 8.26 6.24
C ALA A 91 -3.32 8.90 7.60
N LYS A 92 -4.01 9.99 7.96
CA LYS A 92 -3.73 10.75 9.20
C LYS A 92 -3.94 9.91 10.45
N ASN A 93 -5.01 9.14 10.49
CA ASN A 93 -5.39 8.31 11.63
C ASN A 93 -4.48 7.09 11.86
N PHE A 94 -3.63 6.75 10.88
CA PHE A 94 -2.65 5.65 10.97
C PHE A 94 -1.20 6.09 10.79
N SER A 95 -0.93 7.39 10.83
CA SER A 95 0.43 7.94 10.76
C SER A 95 0.77 8.64 12.06
N THR A 96 1.89 8.25 12.68
CA THR A 96 2.42 8.91 13.88
C THR A 96 3.43 9.99 13.51
N ILE A 97 3.96 9.93 12.29
CA ILE A 97 4.87 10.93 11.75
C ILE A 97 4.04 12.03 11.12
N ARG A 98 4.27 13.28 11.55
CA ARG A 98 3.72 14.45 10.90
C ARG A 98 4.67 14.89 9.80
N LEU A 99 4.18 14.95 8.58
CA LEU A 99 4.90 15.62 7.51
C LEU A 99 4.74 17.14 7.77
N GLU A 100 5.81 17.80 8.16
CA GLU A 100 5.81 19.26 8.30
C GLU A 100 5.61 19.92 6.92
N GLU A 101 5.11 21.16 6.91
CA GLU A 101 4.86 21.94 5.68
C GLU A 101 6.13 22.15 4.83
N ASN A 102 7.31 21.97 5.42
CA ASN A 102 8.61 22.04 4.77
C ASN A 102 9.03 20.76 4.05
N PHE A 103 8.19 19.73 4.03
CA PHE A 103 8.44 18.54 3.25
C PHE A 103 8.27 18.91 1.77
N SER A 104 9.39 19.10 1.10
CA SER A 104 9.42 19.48 -0.32
C SER A 104 9.00 18.32 -1.22
N LEU A 105 7.79 17.80 -1.00
CA LEU A 105 7.04 17.05 -1.98
C LEU A 105 6.33 18.02 -2.94
N SER A 106 6.93 19.18 -3.18
CA SER A 106 6.39 20.30 -3.93
C SER A 106 5.96 19.97 -5.36
N SER A 107 6.19 18.75 -5.83
CA SER A 107 5.70 18.23 -7.10
C SER A 107 4.59 17.17 -6.98
N LEU A 108 4.28 16.66 -5.78
CA LEU A 108 3.28 15.60 -5.57
C LEU A 108 2.13 16.12 -4.72
N GLN A 109 0.93 16.07 -5.29
CA GLN A 109 -0.28 16.41 -4.57
C GLN A 109 -0.66 15.22 -3.67
N ILE A 110 -0.48 15.36 -2.34
CA ILE A 110 -0.83 14.33 -1.35
C ILE A 110 -2.04 14.81 -0.56
N HIS A 111 -3.11 14.03 -0.59
CA HIS A 111 -4.27 14.26 0.25
C HIS A 111 -3.99 13.74 1.67
N MET A 112 -4.37 14.50 2.67
CA MET A 112 -4.26 14.11 4.09
C MET A 112 -5.65 13.89 4.65
N ALA A 113 -6.07 12.64 4.84
CA ALA A 113 -7.39 12.30 5.34
C ALA A 113 -7.38 10.94 6.07
N ASP A 114 -8.53 10.56 6.61
CA ASP A 114 -8.68 9.30 7.31
C ASP A 114 -8.91 8.13 6.35
N LEU A 115 -8.33 6.99 6.68
CA LEU A 115 -8.42 5.71 5.98
C LEU A 115 -9.18 4.71 6.86
N LEU A 116 -10.02 3.88 6.27
CA LEU A 116 -10.69 2.78 6.95
C LEU A 116 -10.05 1.46 6.55
N THR A 117 -9.70 0.61 7.51
CA THR A 117 -9.28 -0.77 7.22
C THR A 117 -10.46 -1.72 7.36
N VAL A 118 -10.71 -2.53 6.33
CA VAL A 118 -11.83 -3.48 6.26
C VAL A 118 -11.33 -4.91 6.01
N PRO A 119 -12.11 -5.94 6.41
CA PRO A 119 -11.68 -7.33 6.29
C PRO A 119 -11.78 -7.90 4.86
N ALA A 120 -12.48 -7.23 3.96
CA ALA A 120 -12.73 -7.70 2.60
C ALA A 120 -12.81 -6.55 1.61
N LEU A 121 -12.59 -6.86 0.34
CA LEU A 121 -12.67 -5.92 -0.75
C LEU A 121 -14.10 -5.44 -0.95
N ILE A 122 -14.30 -4.13 -1.07
CA ILE A 122 -15.61 -3.50 -1.25
C ILE A 122 -15.81 -3.19 -2.74
N ASP A 123 -16.73 -3.91 -3.38
CA ASP A 123 -17.01 -3.82 -4.83
C ASP A 123 -18.41 -3.23 -5.12
N SER A 124 -19.04 -2.58 -4.16
CA SER A 124 -20.35 -1.92 -4.29
C SER A 124 -20.23 -0.42 -3.99
N ARG A 125 -20.79 0.41 -4.89
CA ARG A 125 -20.85 1.87 -4.69
C ARG A 125 -21.68 2.23 -3.45
N GLU A 126 -22.80 1.54 -3.26
CA GLU A 126 -23.67 1.78 -2.08
C GLU A 126 -22.95 1.46 -0.79
N GLU A 127 -22.24 0.34 -0.74
CA GLU A 127 -21.46 -0.06 0.43
C GLU A 127 -20.32 0.92 0.73
N ARG A 128 -19.60 1.38 -0.30
CA ARG A 128 -18.57 2.42 -0.16
C ARG A 128 -19.14 3.72 0.40
N ASN A 129 -20.26 4.19 -0.13
CA ASN A 129 -20.93 5.40 0.37
C ASN A 129 -21.38 5.25 1.82
N LYS A 130 -21.95 4.08 2.18
CA LYS A 130 -22.34 3.77 3.56
C LYS A 130 -21.14 3.80 4.50
N LEU A 131 -20.03 3.18 4.13
CA LEU A 131 -18.80 3.17 4.92
C LEU A 131 -18.23 4.59 5.08
N ALA A 132 -18.21 5.40 4.01
CA ALA A 132 -17.77 6.79 4.07
C ALA A 132 -18.60 7.60 5.08
N LEU A 133 -19.93 7.48 5.04
CA LEU A 133 -20.83 8.18 5.94
C LEU A 133 -20.68 7.74 7.40
N MET A 134 -20.46 6.45 7.63
CA MET A 134 -20.35 5.90 9.00
C MET A 134 -18.97 6.17 9.63
N SER A 135 -17.90 6.16 8.87
CA SER A 135 -16.53 6.28 9.37
C SER A 135 -15.94 7.68 9.23
N GLY A 136 -16.43 8.51 8.31
CA GLY A 136 -15.81 9.76 7.90
C GLY A 136 -14.54 9.58 7.05
N ALA A 137 -14.14 8.34 6.77
CA ALA A 137 -12.97 8.05 5.95
C ALA A 137 -13.24 8.32 4.47
N VAL A 138 -12.19 8.67 3.73
CA VAL A 138 -12.27 8.95 2.28
C VAL A 138 -11.82 7.76 1.42
N ALA A 139 -11.10 6.83 2.01
CA ALA A 139 -10.58 5.64 1.34
C ALA A 139 -10.57 4.42 2.26
N VAL A 140 -10.38 3.24 1.66
CA VAL A 140 -10.41 1.95 2.34
C VAL A 140 -9.26 1.07 1.88
N ASP A 141 -8.69 0.32 2.83
CA ASP A 141 -7.73 -0.77 2.59
C ASP A 141 -8.01 -1.99 3.47
N MET A 142 -7.08 -2.96 3.52
CA MET A 142 -7.28 -4.19 4.27
C MET A 142 -6.22 -4.45 5.35
N GLU A 143 -5.16 -3.65 5.46
CA GLU A 143 -3.98 -3.96 6.29
C GLU A 143 -3.52 -2.83 7.22
N THR A 144 -3.76 -1.56 6.89
CA THR A 144 -3.11 -0.41 7.54
C THR A 144 -3.28 -0.38 9.05
N GLU A 145 -4.48 -0.63 9.56
CA GLU A 145 -4.75 -0.64 11.00
C GLU A 145 -3.85 -1.65 11.73
N PHE A 146 -3.67 -2.85 11.15
CA PHE A 146 -2.88 -3.91 11.78
C PHE A 146 -1.39 -3.58 11.76
N ILE A 147 -0.90 -2.95 10.68
CA ILE A 147 0.48 -2.47 10.57
C ILE A 147 0.72 -1.37 11.61
N ALA A 148 -0.16 -0.38 11.68
CA ALA A 148 -0.03 0.74 12.63
C ALA A 148 -0.04 0.25 14.09
N ARG A 149 -0.93 -0.69 14.43
CA ARG A 149 -0.98 -1.30 15.78
C ARG A 149 0.29 -2.09 16.11
N ALA A 150 0.83 -2.86 15.14
CA ALA A 150 2.07 -3.59 15.34
C ALA A 150 3.25 -2.63 15.52
N CYS A 151 3.34 -1.56 14.74
CA CYS A 151 4.37 -0.52 14.93
C CYS A 151 4.27 0.13 16.32
N ALA A 152 3.06 0.46 16.76
CA ALA A 152 2.83 1.03 18.10
C ALA A 152 3.27 0.08 19.22
N ALA A 153 3.00 -1.22 19.09
CA ALA A 153 3.44 -2.23 20.07
C ALA A 153 4.96 -2.37 20.16
N HIS A 154 5.70 -2.01 19.10
CA HIS A 154 7.16 -2.04 19.06
C HIS A 154 7.81 -0.65 19.21
N GLY A 155 7.02 0.41 19.45
CA GLY A 155 7.52 1.78 19.59
C GLY A 155 8.14 2.35 18.31
N ILE A 156 7.76 1.84 17.12
CA ILE A 156 8.30 2.28 15.84
C ILE A 156 7.35 3.32 15.22
N PRO A 157 7.83 4.52 14.88
CA PRO A 157 7.03 5.52 14.18
C PRO A 157 6.58 5.00 12.81
N VAL A 158 5.33 5.30 12.42
CA VAL A 158 4.75 4.83 11.16
C VAL A 158 4.21 5.97 10.31
N LEU A 159 4.40 5.86 9.00
CA LEU A 159 3.80 6.70 7.97
C LEU A 159 2.99 5.80 7.03
N SER A 160 1.70 6.08 6.85
CA SER A 160 0.83 5.26 5.98
C SER A 160 0.51 6.02 4.70
N LEU A 161 1.13 5.59 3.59
CA LEU A 161 0.95 6.15 2.26
C LEU A 161 0.17 5.20 1.36
N ARG A 162 -0.88 5.69 0.72
CA ARG A 162 -1.67 4.93 -0.24
C ARG A 162 -1.76 5.67 -1.57
N VAL A 163 -1.88 4.91 -2.64
CA VAL A 163 -2.31 5.42 -3.95
C VAL A 163 -3.67 4.84 -4.27
N ILE A 164 -4.57 5.68 -4.79
CA ILE A 164 -5.92 5.24 -5.14
C ILE A 164 -5.89 4.38 -6.41
N SER A 165 -6.30 3.12 -6.29
CA SER A 165 -6.32 2.12 -7.36
C SER A 165 -7.67 1.95 -8.02
N ASP A 166 -8.73 2.28 -7.30
CA ASP A 166 -10.13 2.13 -7.73
C ASP A 166 -11.05 3.14 -7.01
N THR A 167 -12.16 3.45 -7.65
CA THR A 167 -13.13 4.45 -7.17
C THR A 167 -14.55 3.90 -7.29
N PRO A 168 -15.55 4.55 -6.67
CA PRO A 168 -16.96 4.16 -6.84
C PRO A 168 -17.46 4.19 -8.29
N LYS A 169 -16.81 4.95 -9.17
CA LYS A 169 -17.16 5.01 -10.62
C LYS A 169 -16.46 3.93 -11.43
N GLU A 170 -15.34 3.43 -10.94
CA GLU A 170 -14.46 2.53 -11.66
C GLU A 170 -14.09 1.33 -10.80
N LEU A 171 -15.08 0.46 -10.62
CA LEU A 171 -14.97 -0.80 -9.88
C LEU A 171 -14.12 -1.83 -10.62
N PHE A 172 -13.87 -2.96 -9.97
CA PHE A 172 -13.06 -4.04 -10.51
C PHE A 172 -13.66 -4.65 -11.79
N PRO A 173 -12.83 -5.05 -12.79
CA PRO A 173 -13.29 -5.61 -14.06
C PRO A 173 -13.85 -7.02 -13.97
N ALA A 174 -13.56 -7.72 -12.86
CA ALA A 174 -14.03 -9.07 -12.55
C ALA A 174 -14.19 -9.23 -11.04
N PRO A 175 -14.97 -10.21 -10.58
CA PRO A 175 -15.10 -10.50 -9.15
C PRO A 175 -13.76 -10.71 -8.46
N ALA A 176 -13.63 -10.26 -7.22
CA ALA A 176 -12.39 -10.29 -6.46
C ALA A 176 -11.76 -11.68 -6.37
N ASN A 177 -12.56 -12.73 -6.19
CA ASN A 177 -12.12 -14.13 -6.12
C ASN A 177 -11.57 -14.69 -7.44
N ILE A 178 -11.78 -13.98 -8.55
CA ILE A 178 -11.20 -14.30 -9.86
C ILE A 178 -9.91 -13.52 -10.08
N LEU A 179 -9.88 -12.26 -9.66
CA LEU A 179 -8.71 -11.39 -9.82
C LEU A 179 -7.59 -11.74 -8.86
N PHE A 180 -7.92 -12.08 -7.60
CA PHE A 180 -6.94 -12.29 -6.54
C PHE A 180 -7.17 -13.62 -5.81
N ASP A 181 -6.09 -14.32 -5.57
CA ASP A 181 -6.00 -15.41 -4.62
C ASP A 181 -5.33 -14.87 -3.35
N ILE A 182 -6.14 -14.57 -2.34
CA ILE A 182 -5.67 -13.98 -1.08
C ILE A 182 -4.69 -14.93 -0.37
N GLU A 183 -4.96 -16.26 -0.40
CA GLU A 183 -4.11 -17.24 0.26
C GLU A 183 -2.74 -17.41 -0.42
N ARG A 184 -2.70 -17.29 -1.75
CA ARG A 184 -1.48 -17.46 -2.54
C ARG A 184 -0.78 -16.15 -2.89
N GLU A 185 -1.35 -15.02 -2.49
CA GLU A 185 -0.82 -13.66 -2.75
C GLU A 185 -0.58 -13.37 -4.25
N GLN A 186 -1.37 -13.99 -5.14
CA GLN A 186 -1.18 -13.86 -6.59
C GLN A 186 -2.48 -14.00 -7.38
N THR A 187 -2.48 -13.53 -8.62
CA THR A 187 -3.59 -13.71 -9.54
C THR A 187 -3.69 -15.17 -10.02
N ARG A 188 -4.87 -15.78 -9.93
CA ARG A 188 -5.13 -17.12 -10.49
C ARG A 188 -5.28 -17.05 -12.00
N MET A 189 -4.16 -17.02 -12.72
CA MET A 189 -4.14 -16.90 -14.19
C MET A 189 -5.08 -17.86 -14.92
N PRO A 190 -5.18 -19.17 -14.54
CA PRO A 190 -6.12 -20.09 -15.20
C PRO A 190 -7.59 -19.70 -14.99
N LYS A 191 -7.97 -19.26 -13.77
CA LYS A 191 -9.34 -18.81 -13.49
C LYS A 191 -9.67 -17.53 -14.25
N LEU A 192 -8.74 -16.58 -14.28
CA LEU A 192 -8.89 -15.35 -15.02
C LEU A 192 -9.02 -15.62 -16.53
N ALA A 193 -8.18 -16.49 -17.08
CA ALA A 193 -8.26 -16.89 -18.49
C ALA A 193 -9.62 -17.54 -18.83
N ALA A 194 -10.07 -18.50 -18.01
CA ALA A 194 -11.38 -19.12 -18.20
C ALA A 194 -12.54 -18.11 -18.12
N TYR A 195 -12.46 -17.16 -17.18
CA TYR A 195 -13.45 -16.08 -17.06
C TYR A 195 -13.47 -15.19 -18.30
N LEU A 196 -12.30 -14.83 -18.85
CA LEU A 196 -12.20 -13.97 -20.05
C LEU A 196 -12.69 -14.69 -21.31
N VAL A 197 -12.46 -15.98 -21.44
CA VAL A 197 -13.03 -16.77 -22.54
C VAL A 197 -14.56 -16.75 -22.48
N ALA A 198 -15.14 -16.87 -21.27
CA ALA A 198 -16.58 -16.81 -21.08
C ALA A 198 -17.14 -15.36 -21.21
N HIS A 199 -16.31 -14.33 -20.99
CA HIS A 199 -16.75 -12.92 -21.01
C HIS A 199 -15.80 -12.04 -21.84
N PRO A 200 -15.66 -12.25 -23.17
CA PRO A 200 -14.67 -11.55 -24.00
C PRO A 200 -14.88 -10.03 -24.02
N HIS A 201 -16.09 -9.55 -23.83
CA HIS A 201 -16.42 -8.12 -23.71
C HIS A 201 -15.78 -7.43 -22.50
N ARG A 202 -15.27 -8.21 -21.53
CA ARG A 202 -14.56 -7.70 -20.33
C ARG A 202 -13.06 -7.47 -20.56
N ILE A 203 -12.49 -7.99 -21.66
CA ILE A 203 -11.05 -7.87 -21.97
C ILE A 203 -10.60 -6.39 -22.02
N PRO A 204 -11.29 -5.47 -22.70
CA PRO A 204 -10.88 -4.05 -22.73
C PRO A 204 -10.83 -3.42 -21.32
N ARG A 205 -11.81 -3.74 -20.46
CA ARG A 205 -11.85 -3.26 -19.08
C ARG A 205 -10.70 -3.81 -18.26
N LEU A 206 -10.32 -5.07 -18.44
CA LEU A 206 -9.18 -5.66 -17.75
C LEU A 206 -7.85 -5.01 -18.20
N VAL A 207 -7.67 -4.77 -19.49
CA VAL A 207 -6.49 -4.06 -20.01
C VAL A 207 -6.40 -2.66 -19.44
N GLN A 208 -7.51 -1.93 -19.41
CA GLN A 208 -7.57 -0.61 -18.79
C GLN A 208 -7.22 -0.66 -17.30
N PHE A 209 -7.78 -1.60 -16.56
CA PHE A 209 -7.46 -1.83 -15.14
C PHE A 209 -5.97 -2.12 -14.94
N ALA A 210 -5.37 -3.03 -15.73
CA ALA A 210 -3.95 -3.34 -15.64
C ALA A 210 -3.07 -2.09 -15.90
N ARG A 211 -3.43 -1.24 -16.86
CA ARG A 211 -2.72 0.03 -17.11
C ARG A 211 -2.83 1.00 -15.94
N ARG A 212 -4.01 1.10 -15.31
CA ARG A 212 -4.23 1.93 -14.12
C ARG A 212 -3.38 1.46 -12.94
N ILE A 213 -3.37 0.16 -12.68
CA ILE A 213 -2.52 -0.43 -11.63
C ILE A 213 -1.03 -0.19 -11.91
N ALA A 214 -0.58 -0.30 -13.15
CA ALA A 214 0.80 0.02 -13.51
C ALA A 214 1.12 1.50 -13.29
N HIS A 215 0.21 2.40 -13.62
CA HIS A 215 0.36 3.84 -13.38
C HIS A 215 0.37 4.16 -11.88
N ALA A 216 -0.57 3.61 -11.11
CA ALA A 216 -0.62 3.78 -9.66
C ALA A 216 0.68 3.29 -8.97
N ARG A 217 1.23 2.14 -9.39
CA ARG A 217 2.53 1.65 -8.89
C ARG A 217 3.66 2.63 -9.13
N LYS A 218 3.70 3.26 -10.30
CA LYS A 218 4.72 4.25 -10.62
C LYS A 218 4.60 5.49 -9.74
N ILE A 219 3.39 6.04 -9.60
CA ILE A 219 3.11 7.18 -8.71
C ILE A 219 3.55 6.86 -7.28
N LEU A 220 3.16 5.69 -6.76
CA LEU A 220 3.54 5.27 -5.40
C LEU A 220 5.05 5.13 -5.25
N ALA A 221 5.74 4.55 -6.23
CA ALA A 221 7.20 4.40 -6.21
C ALA A 221 7.91 5.76 -6.22
N ASP A 222 7.50 6.68 -7.09
CA ASP A 222 8.07 8.03 -7.18
C ASP A 222 7.85 8.80 -5.87
N ALA A 223 6.65 8.68 -5.28
CA ALA A 223 6.32 9.27 -3.98
C ALA A 223 7.20 8.71 -2.85
N LEU A 224 7.38 7.38 -2.79
CA LEU A 224 8.23 6.74 -1.79
C LEU A 224 9.70 7.16 -1.92
N VAL A 225 10.23 7.25 -3.13
CA VAL A 225 11.58 7.75 -3.36
C VAL A 225 11.71 9.20 -2.88
N GLY A 226 10.72 10.04 -3.18
CA GLY A 226 10.65 11.42 -2.70
C GLY A 226 10.60 11.51 -1.17
N LEU A 227 9.75 10.69 -0.52
CA LEU A 227 9.65 10.61 0.93
C LEU A 227 10.97 10.18 1.59
N VAL A 228 11.60 9.14 1.05
CA VAL A 228 12.89 8.67 1.56
C VAL A 228 13.98 9.74 1.42
N ARG A 229 14.00 10.51 0.35
CA ARG A 229 14.96 11.60 0.12
C ARG A 229 14.71 12.80 1.02
N GLY A 230 13.46 13.20 1.14
CA GLY A 230 13.08 14.44 1.82
C GLY A 230 13.05 14.33 3.35
N TYR A 231 12.80 13.16 3.92
CA TYR A 231 12.71 12.99 5.36
C TYR A 231 14.11 12.88 5.98
N SER A 232 14.65 14.02 6.41
CA SER A 232 15.77 14.06 7.35
C SER A 232 15.18 14.01 8.76
N CYS A 233 15.53 13.01 9.58
CA CYS A 233 15.24 13.10 11.01
C CYS A 233 15.85 14.40 11.53
N ALA A 234 15.04 15.44 11.70
CA ALA A 234 15.45 16.62 12.41
C ALA A 234 15.62 16.22 13.89
N GLY A 235 16.88 16.15 14.33
CA GLY A 235 17.21 16.27 15.74
C GLY A 235 17.27 15.01 16.57
N SER A 236 18.42 14.37 16.59
CA SER A 236 19.04 14.02 17.86
C SER A 236 19.86 15.22 18.32
N MET A 237 19.26 16.10 19.10
CA MET A 237 19.96 16.91 20.10
C MET A 237 19.51 16.47 21.47
#